data_d207e0cc5b58caa9c11741ce540ea16c
#
_entry.id   d207e0cc5b58caa9c11741ce540ea16c
#
_cell.length_a   1.000
_cell.length_b   1.000
_cell.length_c   1.000
_cell.angle_alpha   90.00
_cell.angle_beta   90.00
_cell.angle_gamma   90.00
#
_symmetry.space_group_name_H-M   'P 1'
#
loop_
_entity.id
_entity.type
_entity.pdbx_description
1 polymer ?
#
loop_
_entity_poly.entity_id
_entity_poly.type
_entity_poly.pdbx_seq_one_letter_code
_entity_poly.pdbx_strand_id
1 'polypeptide(L)'
;DIEDGTALKQFAESSGRNGIVSCLIGGERIGAHDYVPNERILQVCKEFPDIFIPFAKVDLWDTEPDPGKIHEFAEKGFRGLKFIYPYYEYDHDLYMPVYEAAEECGLPLLFHTGDFRPGNADPVYRRPVLKNMNPLNLDRIARSFPRLHLIMAHLGTTFWRQEGAELLKSHPNLYADLAGSGAWKALSAGELKTLMQPRLSAAAPEADNPYYAKLVFGSDAYIRNPEIQTEARKHYEALLDGCEQTKDTA
;
A
#
# COMPACT_ATOMS: atom_id res chain seq x y z
N ASP A 1 -13.58 -13.42 -6.11
CA ASP A 1 -14.02 -12.92 -4.81
C ASP A 1 -14.88 -11.68 -4.97
N ILE A 2 -14.47 -10.72 -5.74
CA ILE A 2 -15.26 -9.50 -6.04
C ILE A 2 -16.52 -9.81 -6.88
N GLU A 3 -16.57 -10.94 -7.56
CA GLU A 3 -17.73 -11.44 -8.28
C GLU A 3 -18.73 -12.18 -7.37
N ASP A 4 -18.33 -12.51 -6.14
CA ASP A 4 -19.21 -13.05 -5.12
C ASP A 4 -19.98 -11.90 -4.45
N GLY A 5 -21.16 -11.58 -4.98
CA GLY A 5 -21.99 -10.49 -4.47
C GLY A 5 -22.37 -10.63 -3.00
N THR A 6 -22.39 -11.85 -2.44
CA THR A 6 -22.64 -12.08 -1.01
C THR A 6 -21.42 -11.70 -0.18
N ALA A 7 -20.24 -12.15 -0.58
CA ALA A 7 -18.98 -11.78 0.11
C ALA A 7 -18.73 -10.26 0.06
N LEU A 8 -18.99 -9.64 -1.10
CA LEU A 8 -18.86 -8.20 -1.28
C LEU A 8 -19.77 -7.39 -0.34
N LYS A 9 -21.04 -7.79 -0.22
CA LYS A 9 -22.00 -7.17 0.71
C LYS A 9 -21.55 -7.35 2.16
N GLN A 10 -21.15 -8.56 2.55
CA GLN A 10 -20.65 -8.83 3.90
C GLN A 10 -19.43 -7.98 4.24
N PHE A 11 -18.51 -7.82 3.29
CA PHE A 11 -17.34 -6.97 3.45
C PHE A 11 -17.74 -5.50 3.62
N ALA A 12 -18.62 -4.99 2.77
CA ALA A 12 -19.12 -3.61 2.84
C ALA A 12 -19.84 -3.34 4.17
N GLU A 13 -20.71 -4.25 4.61
CA GLU A 13 -21.40 -4.15 5.88
C GLU A 13 -20.43 -4.18 7.07
N SER A 14 -19.40 -5.03 7.02
CA SER A 14 -18.35 -5.08 8.04
C SER A 14 -17.58 -3.76 8.10
N SER A 15 -17.19 -3.23 6.94
CA SER A 15 -16.51 -1.93 6.84
C SER A 15 -17.37 -0.80 7.42
N GLY A 16 -18.65 -0.72 7.03
CA GLY A 16 -19.58 0.28 7.53
C GLY A 16 -19.77 0.21 9.05
N ARG A 17 -19.96 -0.99 9.62
CA ARG A 17 -20.07 -1.16 11.08
C ARG A 17 -18.81 -0.73 11.84
N ASN A 18 -17.65 -0.85 11.22
CA ASN A 18 -16.37 -0.48 11.81
C ASN A 18 -15.92 0.95 11.47
N GLY A 19 -16.70 1.69 10.66
CA GLY A 19 -16.32 3.04 10.20
C GLY A 19 -15.05 3.03 9.33
N ILE A 20 -14.85 1.97 8.54
CA ILE A 20 -13.67 1.80 7.68
C ILE A 20 -14.07 2.12 6.24
N VAL A 21 -13.36 3.05 5.62
CA VAL A 21 -13.37 3.26 4.18
C VAL A 21 -12.10 2.64 3.60
N SER A 22 -12.27 1.81 2.57
CA SER A 22 -11.18 0.98 2.05
C SER A 22 -10.78 1.39 0.63
N CYS A 23 -9.49 1.54 0.38
CA CYS A 23 -8.97 1.57 -0.99
C CYS A 23 -9.12 0.17 -1.60
N LEU A 24 -10.01 0.05 -2.59
CA LEU A 24 -10.25 -1.21 -3.29
C LEU A 24 -9.30 -1.32 -4.49
N ILE A 25 -8.59 -2.44 -4.52
CA ILE A 25 -7.53 -2.69 -5.50
C ILE A 25 -7.80 -4.02 -6.19
N GLY A 26 -7.60 -4.07 -7.50
CA GLY A 26 -7.64 -5.32 -8.25
C GLY A 26 -6.47 -6.24 -7.88
N GLY A 27 -6.74 -7.55 -7.85
CA GLY A 27 -5.71 -8.55 -7.63
C GLY A 27 -4.70 -8.61 -8.77
N GLU A 28 -3.49 -9.02 -8.46
CA GLU A 28 -2.49 -9.37 -9.48
C GLU A 28 -2.87 -10.68 -10.17
N ARG A 29 -2.43 -10.79 -11.41
CA ARG A 29 -2.50 -12.05 -12.14
C ARG A 29 -1.41 -13.00 -11.62
N ILE A 30 -1.65 -13.53 -10.43
CA ILE A 30 -0.80 -14.57 -9.84
C ILE A 30 -1.16 -15.94 -10.45
N GLY A 31 -2.35 -16.07 -10.97
CA GLY A 31 -2.89 -17.18 -11.74
C GLY A 31 -4.10 -16.71 -12.52
N ALA A 32 -4.70 -17.59 -13.30
CA ALA A 32 -5.87 -17.26 -14.12
C ALA A 32 -7.08 -16.79 -13.29
N HIS A 33 -7.07 -17.01 -11.98
CA HIS A 33 -8.24 -16.82 -11.11
C HIS A 33 -8.18 -15.53 -10.25
N ASP A 34 -7.04 -14.85 -10.17
CA ASP A 34 -6.86 -13.73 -9.22
C ASP A 34 -6.90 -12.35 -9.91
N TYR A 35 -7.10 -12.33 -11.21
CA TYR A 35 -7.16 -11.09 -11.96
C TYR A 35 -8.53 -10.42 -11.84
N VAL A 36 -8.54 -9.22 -11.26
CA VAL A 36 -9.70 -8.33 -11.25
C VAL A 36 -9.38 -7.09 -12.10
N PRO A 37 -10.12 -6.88 -13.20
CA PRO A 37 -9.92 -5.71 -14.06
C PRO A 37 -10.21 -4.39 -13.33
N ASN A 38 -9.48 -3.34 -13.68
CA ASN A 38 -9.71 -2.00 -13.13
C ASN A 38 -11.15 -1.50 -13.34
N GLU A 39 -11.77 -1.85 -14.47
CA GLU A 39 -13.17 -1.51 -14.76
C GLU A 39 -14.14 -2.12 -13.72
N ARG A 40 -13.87 -3.34 -13.27
CA ARG A 40 -14.70 -4.00 -12.25
C ARG A 40 -14.53 -3.31 -10.88
N ILE A 41 -13.32 -2.84 -10.56
CA ILE A 41 -13.06 -2.04 -9.36
C ILE A 41 -13.92 -0.79 -9.36
N LEU A 42 -13.95 -0.04 -10.48
CA LEU A 42 -14.78 1.15 -10.61
C LEU A 42 -16.27 0.87 -10.44
N GLN A 43 -16.74 -0.24 -11.01
CA GLN A 43 -18.15 -0.63 -10.87
C GLN A 43 -18.51 -0.86 -9.40
N VAL A 44 -17.71 -1.66 -8.69
CA VAL A 44 -17.94 -1.95 -7.27
C VAL A 44 -17.87 -0.67 -6.42
N CYS A 45 -16.93 0.21 -6.68
CA CYS A 45 -16.86 1.48 -5.96
C CYS A 45 -18.09 2.38 -6.22
N LYS A 46 -18.71 2.29 -7.40
CA LYS A 46 -19.97 2.98 -7.68
C LYS A 46 -21.17 2.34 -6.98
N GLU A 47 -21.14 1.01 -6.77
CA GLU A 47 -22.16 0.30 -6.00
C GLU A 47 -22.08 0.60 -4.49
N PHE A 48 -20.88 0.87 -3.97
CA PHE A 48 -20.62 1.12 -2.55
C PHE A 48 -19.74 2.38 -2.36
N PRO A 49 -20.25 3.57 -2.75
CA PRO A 49 -19.42 4.79 -2.81
C PRO A 49 -18.94 5.31 -1.46
N ASP A 50 -19.66 4.97 -0.38
CA ASP A 50 -19.28 5.38 0.99
C ASP A 50 -18.29 4.41 1.66
N ILE A 51 -18.01 3.27 1.01
CA ILE A 51 -17.17 2.19 1.56
C ILE A 51 -15.88 2.03 0.79
N PHE A 52 -15.90 2.19 -0.53
CA PHE A 52 -14.75 1.90 -1.37
C PHE A 52 -14.25 3.11 -2.16
N ILE A 53 -12.94 3.27 -2.16
CA ILE A 53 -12.20 4.24 -2.98
C ILE A 53 -11.44 3.44 -4.06
N PRO A 54 -11.64 3.73 -5.36
CA PRO A 54 -11.01 2.95 -6.42
C PRO A 54 -9.51 3.30 -6.58
N PHE A 55 -8.65 2.30 -6.47
CA PHE A 55 -7.25 2.37 -6.86
C PHE A 55 -7.04 1.53 -8.12
N ALA A 56 -6.44 2.12 -9.16
CA ALA A 56 -6.09 1.39 -10.36
C ALA A 56 -4.79 0.61 -10.17
N LYS A 57 -4.80 -0.63 -10.57
CA LYS A 57 -3.56 -1.39 -10.69
C LYS A 57 -2.83 -1.00 -11.98
N VAL A 58 -1.56 -0.68 -11.85
CA VAL A 58 -0.66 -0.40 -12.98
C VAL A 58 0.29 -1.57 -13.16
N ASP A 59 0.30 -2.13 -14.36
CA ASP A 59 1.18 -3.24 -14.69
C ASP A 59 2.56 -2.72 -15.15
N LEU A 60 3.60 -3.06 -14.39
CA LEU A 60 4.99 -2.71 -14.69
C LEU A 60 5.79 -3.87 -15.34
N TRP A 61 5.09 -4.87 -15.87
CA TRP A 61 5.72 -5.93 -16.67
C TRP A 61 5.79 -5.60 -18.15
N ASP A 62 5.11 -4.55 -18.56
CA ASP A 62 5.24 -4.04 -19.92
C ASP A 62 6.61 -3.38 -20.10
N THR A 63 7.24 -3.62 -21.23
CA THR A 63 8.53 -3.02 -21.57
C THR A 63 8.42 -1.53 -21.86
N GLU A 64 7.21 -1.06 -22.14
CA GLU A 64 6.89 0.36 -22.40
C GLU A 64 5.61 0.73 -21.65
N PRO A 65 5.68 1.01 -20.32
CA PRO A 65 4.52 1.48 -19.59
C PRO A 65 4.03 2.81 -20.16
N ASP A 66 2.72 2.89 -20.42
CA ASP A 66 2.11 4.04 -21.07
C ASP A 66 1.63 5.09 -20.04
N PRO A 67 2.26 6.27 -19.95
CA PRO A 67 1.83 7.35 -19.07
C PRO A 67 0.42 7.85 -19.39
N GLY A 68 -0.04 7.72 -20.65
CA GLY A 68 -1.38 8.13 -21.09
C GLY A 68 -2.48 7.37 -20.33
N LYS A 69 -2.24 6.12 -19.95
CA LYS A 69 -3.17 5.34 -19.13
C LYS A 69 -3.39 5.95 -17.74
N ILE A 70 -2.41 6.67 -17.20
CA ILE A 70 -2.54 7.31 -15.89
C ILE A 70 -3.55 8.45 -15.97
N HIS A 71 -3.49 9.27 -17.02
CA HIS A 71 -4.48 10.31 -17.27
C HIS A 71 -5.87 9.71 -17.47
N GLU A 72 -5.99 8.61 -18.25
CA GLU A 72 -7.26 7.90 -18.40
C GLU A 72 -7.83 7.39 -17.06
N PHE A 73 -6.99 6.88 -16.17
CA PHE A 73 -7.43 6.44 -14.85
C PHE A 73 -7.95 7.61 -14.01
N ALA A 74 -7.26 8.75 -14.02
CA ALA A 74 -7.73 9.95 -13.35
C ALA A 74 -9.09 10.42 -13.88
N GLU A 75 -9.26 10.48 -15.21
CA GLU A 75 -10.51 10.84 -15.89
C GLU A 75 -11.66 9.88 -15.57
N LYS A 76 -11.38 8.57 -15.49
CA LYS A 76 -12.35 7.54 -15.11
C LYS A 76 -12.76 7.59 -13.63
N GLY A 77 -12.04 8.36 -12.80
CA GLY A 77 -12.36 8.60 -11.38
C GLY A 77 -11.60 7.71 -10.40
N PHE A 78 -10.51 7.07 -10.81
CA PHE A 78 -9.59 6.47 -9.85
C PHE A 78 -8.97 7.53 -8.95
N ARG A 79 -8.71 7.16 -7.69
CA ARG A 79 -8.19 8.05 -6.65
C ARG A 79 -6.78 7.69 -6.19
N GLY A 80 -6.18 6.69 -6.78
CA GLY A 80 -4.80 6.28 -6.54
C GLY A 80 -4.41 5.12 -7.42
N LEU A 81 -3.14 4.76 -7.37
CA LEU A 81 -2.54 3.73 -8.20
C LEU A 81 -1.85 2.68 -7.32
N LYS A 82 -1.93 1.41 -7.72
CA LYS A 82 -1.21 0.30 -7.08
C LYS A 82 -0.16 -0.26 -8.02
N PHE A 83 1.04 -0.42 -7.48
CA PHE A 83 2.18 -1.06 -8.13
C PHE A 83 2.60 -2.30 -7.34
N ILE A 84 2.75 -3.42 -8.03
CA ILE A 84 3.16 -4.69 -7.43
C ILE A 84 3.89 -5.54 -8.47
N TYR A 85 4.89 -6.30 -8.03
CA TYR A 85 5.65 -7.26 -8.85
C TYR A 85 6.21 -6.66 -10.14
N PRO A 86 7.05 -5.60 -10.06
CA PRO A 86 7.62 -4.96 -11.25
C PRO A 86 8.65 -5.87 -11.94
N TYR A 87 8.84 -5.67 -13.23
CA TYR A 87 9.87 -6.39 -13.99
C TYR A 87 11.28 -5.90 -13.68
N TYR A 88 11.46 -4.57 -13.56
CA TYR A 88 12.67 -3.90 -13.08
C TYR A 88 12.45 -3.33 -11.69
N GLU A 89 13.49 -2.76 -11.07
CA GLU A 89 13.35 -1.96 -9.86
C GLU A 89 12.34 -0.82 -10.07
N TYR A 90 11.61 -0.43 -9.02
CA TYR A 90 10.60 0.62 -9.12
C TYR A 90 11.16 1.95 -9.64
N ASP A 91 12.43 2.27 -9.39
CA ASP A 91 13.10 3.49 -9.83
C ASP A 91 13.76 3.37 -11.21
N HIS A 92 13.46 2.33 -11.97
CA HIS A 92 13.96 2.17 -13.32
C HIS A 92 13.48 3.30 -14.23
N ASP A 93 14.33 3.78 -15.14
CA ASP A 93 14.04 4.93 -16.02
C ASP A 93 12.77 4.77 -16.84
N LEU A 94 12.43 3.56 -17.26
CA LEU A 94 11.20 3.25 -17.99
C LEU A 94 9.91 3.58 -17.24
N TYR A 95 9.96 3.61 -15.91
CA TYR A 95 8.79 3.86 -15.08
C TYR A 95 8.62 5.33 -14.69
N MET A 96 9.70 6.13 -14.77
CA MET A 96 9.67 7.53 -14.33
C MET A 96 8.58 8.36 -15.01
N PRO A 97 8.30 8.19 -16.33
CA PRO A 97 7.20 8.93 -16.99
C PRO A 97 5.80 8.60 -16.45
N VAL A 98 5.60 7.36 -15.93
CA VAL A 98 4.33 6.98 -15.29
C VAL A 98 4.14 7.71 -13.95
N TYR A 99 5.21 7.90 -13.20
CA TYR A 99 5.18 8.64 -11.92
C TYR A 99 4.99 10.14 -12.14
N GLU A 100 5.60 10.70 -13.20
CA GLU A 100 5.37 12.07 -13.60
C GLU A 100 3.90 12.32 -13.92
N ALA A 101 3.27 11.48 -14.74
CA ALA A 101 1.85 11.56 -15.05
C ALA A 101 0.97 11.42 -13.79
N ALA A 102 1.37 10.56 -12.85
CA ALA A 102 0.66 10.42 -11.57
C ALA A 102 0.77 11.69 -10.70
N GLU A 103 1.94 12.35 -10.68
CA GLU A 103 2.12 13.63 -10.00
C GLU A 103 1.26 14.74 -10.63
N GLU A 104 1.21 14.80 -11.95
CA GLU A 104 0.36 15.75 -12.70
C GLU A 104 -1.13 15.56 -12.37
N CYS A 105 -1.57 14.31 -12.26
CA CYS A 105 -2.94 13.96 -11.90
C CYS A 105 -3.23 14.05 -10.40
N GLY A 106 -2.24 14.22 -9.54
CA GLY A 106 -2.39 14.21 -8.09
C GLY A 106 -2.81 12.86 -7.51
N LEU A 107 -2.47 11.74 -8.16
CA LEU A 107 -2.81 10.40 -7.75
C LEU A 107 -1.75 9.83 -6.81
N PRO A 108 -2.07 9.48 -5.55
CA PRO A 108 -1.14 8.79 -4.65
C PRO A 108 -0.79 7.41 -5.18
N LEU A 109 0.43 6.95 -4.89
CA LEU A 109 0.97 5.67 -5.34
C LEU A 109 1.15 4.72 -4.16
N LEU A 110 0.58 3.53 -4.26
CA LEU A 110 0.75 2.44 -3.29
C LEU A 110 1.68 1.37 -3.90
N PHE A 111 2.88 1.25 -3.37
CA PHE A 111 3.86 0.27 -3.80
C PHE A 111 3.87 -0.95 -2.89
N HIS A 112 3.77 -2.14 -3.45
CA HIS A 112 4.12 -3.33 -2.71
C HIS A 112 5.61 -3.33 -2.41
N THR A 113 6.01 -3.46 -1.16
CA THR A 113 7.41 -3.57 -0.76
C THR A 113 7.62 -4.78 0.14
N GLY A 114 8.82 -5.32 0.10
CA GLY A 114 9.15 -6.50 0.89
C GLY A 114 9.07 -7.80 0.10
N ASP A 115 8.89 -8.88 0.83
CA ASP A 115 8.80 -10.22 0.26
C ASP A 115 7.41 -10.48 -0.36
N PHE A 116 7.36 -11.51 -1.16
CA PHE A 116 6.11 -12.11 -1.61
C PHE A 116 6.15 -13.62 -1.37
N ARG A 117 5.00 -14.18 -1.09
CA ARG A 117 4.86 -15.64 -1.05
C ARG A 117 4.54 -16.12 -2.45
N PRO A 118 5.43 -16.88 -3.11
CA PRO A 118 5.07 -17.52 -4.35
C PRO A 118 3.91 -18.46 -4.04
N GLY A 119 2.74 -18.17 -4.63
CA GLY A 119 1.67 -19.15 -4.72
C GLY A 119 2.17 -20.42 -5.39
N ASN A 120 1.35 -21.45 -5.47
CA ASN A 120 1.69 -22.69 -6.16
C ASN A 120 2.26 -22.39 -7.54
N ALA A 121 3.38 -23.02 -7.85
CA ALA A 121 4.18 -22.79 -9.04
C ALA A 121 3.42 -23.03 -10.35
N ASP A 122 2.60 -22.08 -10.76
CA ASP A 122 2.08 -22.03 -12.11
C ASP A 122 3.18 -21.53 -13.02
N PRO A 123 3.59 -22.27 -14.07
CA PRO A 123 4.65 -21.85 -14.99
C PRO A 123 4.31 -20.57 -15.78
N VAL A 124 3.05 -20.16 -15.82
CA VAL A 124 2.59 -18.90 -16.44
C VAL A 124 2.85 -17.68 -15.55
N TYR A 125 3.36 -17.89 -14.34
CA TYR A 125 3.61 -16.85 -13.37
C TYR A 125 4.70 -15.87 -13.75
N ARG A 126 4.39 -14.60 -13.54
CA ARG A 126 5.39 -13.58 -13.34
C ARG A 126 6.14 -13.91 -12.05
N ARG A 127 7.44 -14.07 -12.15
CA ARG A 127 8.33 -14.28 -11.00
C ARG A 127 9.16 -13.03 -10.80
N PRO A 128 8.67 -12.05 -10.03
CA PRO A 128 9.41 -10.82 -9.80
C PRO A 128 10.72 -11.15 -9.08
N VAL A 129 11.75 -10.39 -9.39
CA VAL A 129 13.00 -10.44 -8.64
C VAL A 129 12.75 -9.71 -7.32
N LEU A 130 13.02 -10.36 -6.19
CA LEU A 130 12.71 -9.83 -4.86
C LEU A 130 13.29 -8.43 -4.64
N LYS A 131 14.53 -8.18 -5.07
CA LYS A 131 15.19 -6.87 -4.95
C LYS A 131 14.42 -5.72 -5.65
N ASN A 132 13.59 -6.01 -6.65
CA ASN A 132 12.84 -5.00 -7.37
C ASN A 132 11.75 -4.36 -6.49
N MET A 133 11.38 -5.03 -5.39
CA MET A 133 10.42 -4.55 -4.39
C MET A 133 11.10 -4.06 -3.10
N ASN A 134 12.41 -3.82 -3.14
CA ASN A 134 13.12 -3.20 -2.03
C ASN A 134 12.59 -1.77 -1.82
N PRO A 135 12.22 -1.37 -0.60
CA PRO A 135 11.72 -0.02 -0.32
C PRO A 135 12.71 1.08 -0.71
N LEU A 136 14.02 0.83 -0.71
CA LEU A 136 15.02 1.82 -1.10
C LEU A 136 14.88 2.29 -2.55
N ASN A 137 14.24 1.51 -3.42
CA ASN A 137 13.91 1.93 -4.78
C ASN A 137 12.92 3.11 -4.82
N LEU A 138 12.26 3.43 -3.71
CA LEU A 138 11.37 4.59 -3.61
C LEU A 138 12.11 5.90 -3.33
N ASP A 139 13.40 5.87 -2.96
CA ASP A 139 14.20 7.08 -2.66
C ASP A 139 14.25 8.03 -3.86
N ARG A 140 14.65 7.51 -5.02
CA ARG A 140 14.73 8.29 -6.25
C ARG A 140 13.37 8.86 -6.67
N ILE A 141 12.32 8.07 -6.56
CA ILE A 141 10.95 8.48 -6.93
C ILE A 141 10.50 9.63 -6.02
N ALA A 142 10.66 9.48 -4.70
CA ALA A 142 10.28 10.48 -3.72
C ALA A 142 11.01 11.82 -3.94
N ARG A 143 12.28 11.77 -4.34
CA ARG A 143 13.10 12.97 -4.63
C ARG A 143 12.73 13.62 -5.96
N SER A 144 12.43 12.81 -6.99
CA SER A 144 12.12 13.30 -8.33
C SER A 144 10.73 13.95 -8.38
N PHE A 145 9.79 13.46 -7.58
CA PHE A 145 8.39 13.86 -7.58
C PHE A 145 7.94 14.30 -6.17
N PRO A 146 8.33 15.50 -5.72
CA PRO A 146 8.10 15.94 -4.34
C PRO A 146 6.63 16.22 -3.99
N ARG A 147 5.77 16.43 -4.98
CA ARG A 147 4.32 16.60 -4.77
C ARG A 147 3.55 15.28 -4.77
N LEU A 148 4.20 14.20 -5.20
CA LEU A 148 3.60 12.89 -5.29
C LEU A 148 3.57 12.21 -3.91
N HIS A 149 2.42 11.76 -3.46
CA HIS A 149 2.31 10.98 -2.22
C HIS A 149 2.59 9.50 -2.51
N LEU A 150 3.61 8.96 -1.87
CA LEU A 150 4.02 7.57 -2.00
C LEU A 150 3.63 6.81 -0.72
N ILE A 151 3.03 5.65 -0.88
CA ILE A 151 2.70 4.76 0.23
C ILE A 151 3.46 3.46 0.04
N MET A 152 4.32 3.15 0.98
CA MET A 152 5.07 1.90 1.07
C MET A 152 4.21 0.87 1.78
N ALA A 153 3.61 -0.07 1.04
CA ALA A 153 2.88 -1.15 1.66
C ALA A 153 3.83 -2.06 2.45
N HIS A 154 3.39 -2.50 3.62
CA HIS A 154 4.05 -3.50 4.47
C HIS A 154 5.35 -3.04 5.15
N LEU A 155 5.71 -1.75 5.04
CA LEU A 155 6.97 -1.18 5.59
C LEU A 155 8.19 -2.09 5.28
N GLY A 156 8.29 -2.59 4.04
CA GLY A 156 9.39 -3.47 3.61
C GLY A 156 9.32 -4.91 4.14
N THR A 157 8.24 -5.30 4.83
CA THR A 157 8.08 -6.59 5.54
C THR A 157 9.23 -6.87 6.53
N THR A 158 9.45 -8.12 6.90
CA THR A 158 10.57 -8.51 7.78
C THR A 158 11.94 -8.42 7.09
N PHE A 159 11.99 -8.37 5.75
CA PHE A 159 13.25 -8.34 5.00
C PHE A 159 13.94 -6.99 5.04
N TRP A 160 13.16 -5.88 4.91
CA TRP A 160 13.69 -4.53 4.78
C TRP A 160 12.97 -3.51 5.67
N ARG A 161 12.40 -3.97 6.79
CA ARG A 161 11.63 -3.09 7.68
C ARG A 161 12.47 -1.95 8.25
N GLN A 162 13.74 -2.23 8.58
CA GLN A 162 14.66 -1.22 9.07
C GLN A 162 14.94 -0.15 7.99
N GLU A 163 15.29 -0.59 6.79
CA GLU A 163 15.56 0.29 5.66
C GLU A 163 14.32 1.08 5.25
N GLY A 164 13.15 0.43 5.26
CA GLY A 164 11.87 1.08 5.00
C GLY A 164 11.56 2.17 6.03
N ALA A 165 11.79 1.92 7.31
CA ALA A 165 11.60 2.91 8.36
C ALA A 165 12.57 4.09 8.22
N GLU A 166 13.83 3.81 7.88
CA GLU A 166 14.82 4.85 7.65
C GLU A 166 14.46 5.71 6.42
N LEU A 167 13.96 5.09 5.37
CA LEU A 167 13.52 5.80 4.18
C LEU A 167 12.27 6.66 4.48
N LEU A 168 11.31 6.13 5.21
CA LEU A 168 10.11 6.85 5.65
C LEU A 168 10.47 8.15 6.37
N LYS A 169 11.47 8.11 7.26
CA LYS A 169 11.96 9.26 8.02
C LYS A 169 12.71 10.29 7.15
N SER A 170 13.17 9.88 5.96
CA SER A 170 13.98 10.71 5.06
C SER A 170 13.17 11.58 4.10
N HIS A 171 11.92 11.22 3.81
CA HIS A 171 11.11 11.87 2.78
C HIS A 171 9.79 12.39 3.33
N PRO A 172 9.44 13.68 3.13
CA PRO A 172 8.19 14.26 3.61
C PRO A 172 6.96 13.67 2.93
N ASN A 173 7.09 13.24 1.69
CA ASN A 173 6.03 12.72 0.82
C ASN A 173 5.90 11.19 0.80
N LEU A 174 6.64 10.48 1.66
CA LEU A 174 6.58 9.03 1.79
C LEU A 174 5.83 8.63 3.06
N TYR A 175 4.90 7.71 2.93
CA TYR A 175 4.09 7.10 3.98
C TYR A 175 4.26 5.59 3.95
N ALA A 176 3.82 4.88 4.97
CA ALA A 176 3.84 3.42 4.99
C ALA A 176 2.64 2.84 5.73
N ASP A 177 2.20 1.66 5.32
CA ASP A 177 1.34 0.82 6.15
C ASP A 177 2.13 -0.35 6.77
N LEU A 178 1.52 -0.98 7.76
CA LEU A 178 2.08 -2.14 8.46
C LEU A 178 1.37 -3.44 8.05
N ALA A 179 0.52 -3.39 7.01
CA ALA A 179 -0.27 -4.51 6.55
C ALA A 179 0.58 -5.66 5.98
N GLY A 180 -0.07 -6.68 5.49
CA GLY A 180 0.52 -7.78 4.73
C GLY A 180 0.45 -9.13 5.43
N SER A 181 -0.27 -10.07 4.83
CA SER A 181 -0.31 -11.53 5.10
C SER A 181 -0.04 -11.99 6.55
N GLY A 182 -0.45 -11.20 7.53
CA GLY A 182 -0.19 -11.44 8.95
C GLY A 182 1.21 -10.99 9.43
N ALA A 183 2.03 -10.37 8.59
CA ALA A 183 3.32 -9.81 9.00
C ALA A 183 3.18 -8.69 10.04
N TRP A 184 2.05 -7.98 10.03
CA TRP A 184 1.69 -7.01 11.07
C TRP A 184 1.57 -7.66 12.46
N LYS A 185 1.12 -8.92 12.56
CA LYS A 185 1.04 -9.67 13.83
C LYS A 185 2.41 -9.94 14.45
N ALA A 186 3.46 -9.93 13.67
CA ALA A 186 4.83 -10.15 14.14
C ALA A 186 5.54 -8.87 14.63
N LEU A 187 4.94 -7.69 14.42
CA LEU A 187 5.50 -6.43 14.88
C LEU A 187 5.01 -6.10 16.28
N SER A 188 5.93 -5.94 17.21
CA SER A 188 5.64 -5.48 18.59
C SER A 188 5.73 -3.95 18.70
N ALA A 189 5.07 -3.37 19.71
CA ALA A 189 5.18 -1.94 20.01
C ALA A 189 6.63 -1.52 20.29
N GLY A 190 7.42 -2.36 20.97
CA GLY A 190 8.85 -2.08 21.22
C GLY A 190 9.69 -2.02 19.95
N GLU A 191 9.42 -2.90 18.97
CA GLU A 191 10.08 -2.85 17.66
C GLU A 191 9.65 -1.62 16.87
N LEU A 192 8.33 -1.32 16.83
CA LEU A 192 7.84 -0.12 16.15
C LEU A 192 8.45 1.14 16.75
N LYS A 193 8.53 1.22 18.07
CA LYS A 193 9.17 2.32 18.79
C LYS A 193 10.63 2.49 18.38
N THR A 194 11.38 1.40 18.30
CA THR A 194 12.77 1.40 17.85
C THR A 194 12.90 1.87 16.39
N LEU A 195 12.04 1.39 15.51
CA LEU A 195 12.03 1.77 14.09
C LEU A 195 11.73 3.26 13.88
N MET A 196 10.82 3.82 14.68
CA MET A 196 10.37 5.21 14.56
C MET A 196 11.23 6.20 15.36
N GLN A 197 12.27 5.76 16.07
CA GLN A 197 13.16 6.68 16.78
C GLN A 197 13.78 7.70 15.82
N PRO A 198 13.86 9.00 16.21
CA PRO A 198 14.57 10.02 15.47
C PRO A 198 16.05 9.67 15.29
N ARG A 199 16.61 9.94 14.12
CA ARG A 199 18.00 9.56 13.75
C ARG A 199 19.09 10.24 14.57
N LEU A 200 18.87 11.38 15.17
CA LEU A 200 19.84 12.10 16.00
C LEU A 200 19.11 12.96 17.01
N SER A 201 19.39 12.72 18.27
CA SER A 201 19.38 13.59 19.45
C SER A 201 18.59 14.92 19.45
N ALA A 202 17.62 15.13 18.60
CA ALA A 202 16.61 16.12 18.89
C ALA A 202 15.78 15.51 20.00
N ALA A 203 15.91 16.01 21.20
CA ALA A 203 15.11 15.66 22.36
C ALA A 203 13.66 16.12 22.17
N ALA A 204 13.01 15.68 21.10
CA ALA A 204 11.56 15.74 21.01
C ALA A 204 11.02 14.68 21.98
N PRO A 205 10.08 15.05 22.86
CA PRO A 205 9.37 14.07 23.66
C PRO A 205 8.82 12.98 22.73
N GLU A 206 8.84 11.74 23.18
CA GLU A 206 8.38 10.59 22.38
C GLU A 206 6.92 10.74 21.90
N ALA A 207 6.11 11.47 22.68
CA ALA A 207 4.72 11.82 22.36
C ALA A 207 4.57 12.73 21.12
N ASP A 208 5.61 13.47 20.74
CA ASP A 208 5.58 14.41 19.60
C ASP A 208 6.38 13.91 18.40
N ASN A 209 6.65 12.61 18.32
CA ASN A 209 7.41 12.03 17.23
C ASN A 209 6.62 12.10 15.91
N PRO A 210 7.02 12.95 14.93
CA PRO A 210 6.26 13.18 13.71
C PRO A 210 6.21 11.97 12.77
N TYR A 211 7.03 10.95 13.00
CA TYR A 211 7.12 9.80 12.10
C TYR A 211 5.94 8.86 12.23
N TYR A 212 5.26 8.86 13.39
CA TYR A 212 4.02 8.08 13.55
C TYR A 212 2.88 8.61 12.68
N ALA A 213 2.82 9.92 12.41
CA ALA A 213 1.85 10.52 11.50
C ALA A 213 2.05 10.12 10.02
N LYS A 214 3.13 9.40 9.71
CA LYS A 214 3.42 8.86 8.39
C LYS A 214 2.99 7.39 8.23
N LEU A 215 2.51 6.79 9.31
CA LEU A 215 1.92 5.46 9.27
C LEU A 215 0.45 5.59 8.88
N VAL A 216 0.05 4.92 7.82
CA VAL A 216 -1.35 4.85 7.38
C VAL A 216 -1.92 3.48 7.72
N PHE A 217 -3.22 3.42 7.98
CA PHE A 217 -3.88 2.15 8.23
C PHE A 217 -3.99 1.33 6.94
N GLY A 218 -3.56 0.08 7.00
CA GLY A 218 -3.73 -0.92 5.96
C GLY A 218 -4.04 -2.28 6.55
N SER A 219 -4.97 -3.02 5.97
CA SER A 219 -5.34 -4.36 6.43
C SER A 219 -4.85 -5.46 5.52
N ASP A 220 -4.67 -5.18 4.24
CA ASP A 220 -4.41 -6.20 3.20
C ASP A 220 -5.48 -7.31 3.20
N ALA A 221 -6.72 -6.91 3.50
CA ALA A 221 -7.85 -7.84 3.62
C ALA A 221 -8.42 -8.19 2.25
N TYR A 222 -8.72 -9.47 2.07
CA TYR A 222 -9.48 -9.95 0.91
C TYR A 222 -10.98 -9.83 1.17
N ILE A 223 -11.76 -9.63 0.11
CA ILE A 223 -13.22 -9.49 0.19
C ILE A 223 -13.89 -10.67 0.93
N ARG A 224 -13.35 -11.88 0.82
CA ARG A 224 -13.86 -13.05 1.54
C ARG A 224 -13.52 -13.12 3.01
N ASN A 225 -12.62 -12.27 3.49
CA ASN A 225 -12.11 -12.30 4.85
C ASN A 225 -12.27 -10.93 5.53
N PRO A 226 -13.52 -10.42 5.70
CA PRO A 226 -13.79 -9.11 6.25
C PRO A 226 -13.32 -8.94 7.70
N GLU A 227 -13.16 -10.03 8.45
CA GLU A 227 -12.66 -10.04 9.83
C GLU A 227 -11.22 -9.51 9.94
N ILE A 228 -10.41 -9.70 8.88
CA ILE A 228 -9.01 -9.23 8.86
C ILE A 228 -8.93 -7.70 9.05
N GLN A 229 -9.90 -6.92 8.54
CA GLN A 229 -9.95 -5.48 8.77
C GLN A 229 -10.05 -5.15 10.26
N THR A 230 -10.96 -5.83 10.95
CA THR A 230 -11.18 -5.59 12.38
C THR A 230 -9.99 -6.05 13.22
N GLU A 231 -9.38 -7.18 12.86
CA GLU A 231 -8.18 -7.68 13.53
C GLU A 231 -6.99 -6.72 13.32
N ALA A 232 -6.76 -6.30 12.09
CA ALA A 232 -5.70 -5.35 11.77
C ALA A 232 -5.87 -4.04 12.54
N ARG A 233 -7.09 -3.48 12.56
CA ARG A 233 -7.40 -2.26 13.30
C ARG A 233 -7.07 -2.39 14.78
N LYS A 234 -7.54 -3.45 15.42
CA LYS A 234 -7.24 -3.70 16.83
C LYS A 234 -5.73 -3.82 17.10
N HIS A 235 -5.01 -4.44 16.18
CA HIS A 235 -3.57 -4.55 16.29
C HIS A 235 -2.85 -3.21 16.16
N TYR A 236 -3.23 -2.38 15.18
CA TYR A 236 -2.70 -1.01 15.04
C TYR A 236 -2.97 -0.17 16.29
N GLU A 237 -4.21 -0.22 16.82
CA GLU A 237 -4.56 0.47 18.05
C GLU A 237 -3.66 0.02 19.22
N ALA A 238 -3.45 -1.29 19.37
CA ALA A 238 -2.58 -1.83 20.43
C ALA A 238 -1.10 -1.46 20.22
N LEU A 239 -0.62 -1.42 18.98
CA LEU A 239 0.74 -0.95 18.66
C LEU A 239 0.94 0.50 19.06
N LEU A 240 0.02 1.38 18.65
CA LEU A 240 0.10 2.81 18.93
C LEU A 240 -0.05 3.11 20.42
N ASP A 241 -0.99 2.44 21.10
CA ASP A 241 -1.13 2.54 22.55
C ASP A 241 0.16 2.09 23.27
N GLY A 242 0.78 0.99 22.81
CA GLY A 242 2.06 0.50 23.35
C GLY A 242 3.25 1.41 23.04
N CYS A 243 3.13 2.26 22.03
CA CYS A 243 4.10 3.32 21.71
C CYS A 243 3.77 4.67 22.41
N GLU A 244 2.73 4.72 23.25
CA GLU A 244 2.29 5.95 23.91
C GLU A 244 1.84 7.04 22.92
N GLN A 245 1.38 6.62 21.74
CA GLN A 245 0.84 7.54 20.72
C GLN A 245 -0.67 7.64 20.83
N THR A 246 -1.21 8.80 20.56
CA THR A 246 -2.66 8.99 20.49
C THR A 246 -3.21 8.49 19.14
N LYS A 247 -4.46 8.03 19.13
CA LYS A 247 -5.14 7.55 17.90
C LYS A 247 -5.31 8.62 16.83
N ASP A 248 -5.18 9.89 17.21
CA ASP A 248 -5.33 11.05 16.32
C ASP A 248 -4.07 11.37 15.51
N THR A 249 -2.94 10.67 15.76
CA THR A 249 -1.65 10.89 15.10
C THR A 249 -1.31 9.85 14.02
N ALA A 250 -2.20 8.88 13.75
CA ALA A 250 -1.99 7.82 12.77
C ALA A 250 -3.01 7.84 11.62
#